data_59321665eef7d3b954a77591289d0acf
#
_entry.id   59321665eef7d3b954a77591289d0acf
#
_cell.length_a   1.000
_cell.length_b   1.000
_cell.length_c   1.000
_cell.angle_alpha   90.00
_cell.angle_beta   90.00
_cell.angle_gamma   90.00
#
_symmetry.space_group_name_H-M   'P 1'
#
loop_
_entity.id
_entity.type
_entity.pdbx_description
1 polymer ?
#
loop_
_entity_poly.entity_id
_entity_poly.type
_entity_poly.pdbx_seq_one_letter_code
_entity_poly.pdbx_strand_id
1 'polypeptide(L)'
;MMGVIYDSNEDSGIVSSKDWTDPNSKKINTYIKEKTLGEKAAWNFFKNQADNSSIEMAVICAGGIYGPSLTGNLIGFSLKGIHRMLTGHFKMAMTPPAGIPMSDVRDLAKIHVLAMTEEKANGKRLIPTSNSAYSFMD
;
A
#
# COMPACT_ATOMS: atom_id res chain seq x y z
N MET A 1 0.57 -0.42 -2.01
CA MET A 1 -0.88 -0.61 -2.10
C MET A 1 -1.39 -0.94 -0.71
N MET A 2 -2.38 -0.24 -0.21
CA MET A 2 -2.94 -0.51 1.12
C MET A 2 -3.69 -1.85 1.09
N GLY A 3 -2.98 -2.96 1.18
CA GLY A 3 -3.57 -4.29 1.24
C GLY A 3 -3.87 -4.76 2.65
N VAL A 4 -3.49 -3.98 3.66
CA VAL A 4 -3.74 -4.33 5.04
C VAL A 4 -4.48 -3.19 5.69
N ILE A 5 -5.79 -3.21 5.62
CA ILE A 5 -6.63 -2.35 6.42
C ILE A 5 -7.49 -3.24 7.30
N TYR A 6 -7.17 -3.18 8.57
CA TYR A 6 -8.01 -3.44 9.72
C TYR A 6 -9.12 -4.48 9.54
N ASP A 7 -8.83 -5.69 9.82
CA ASP A 7 -9.71 -6.57 10.55
C ASP A 7 -8.88 -7.53 11.43
N SER A 8 -7.81 -7.03 12.02
CA SER A 8 -7.19 -7.76 13.12
C SER A 8 -8.08 -7.56 14.33
N ASN A 9 -8.78 -8.60 14.73
CA ASN A 9 -9.38 -8.70 16.05
C ASN A 9 -8.31 -8.67 17.17
N GLU A 10 -7.08 -8.33 16.85
CA GLU A 10 -5.97 -8.22 17.77
C GLU A 10 -5.63 -6.75 18.01
N ASP A 11 -5.75 -6.33 19.23
CA ASP A 11 -5.51 -4.99 19.77
C ASP A 11 -4.07 -4.46 19.61
N SER A 12 -3.21 -5.11 18.84
CA SER A 12 -1.79 -4.72 18.78
C SER A 12 -1.52 -3.45 17.97
N GLY A 13 -2.42 -3.06 17.09
CA GLY A 13 -2.24 -1.90 16.20
C GLY A 13 -1.05 -2.00 15.23
N ILE A 14 -0.29 -3.09 15.29
CA ILE A 14 0.91 -3.32 14.47
C ILE A 14 0.57 -4.25 13.31
N VAL A 15 0.78 -3.78 12.09
CA VAL A 15 0.58 -4.54 10.86
C VAL A 15 1.93 -5.03 10.34
N SER A 16 1.99 -6.30 9.97
CA SER A 16 3.18 -6.96 9.46
C SER A 16 2.98 -7.51 8.03
N SER A 17 4.06 -7.93 7.40
CA SER A 17 4.00 -8.58 6.08
C SER A 17 3.22 -9.90 6.04
N LYS A 18 2.88 -10.46 7.20
CA LYS A 18 2.10 -11.70 7.32
C LYS A 18 0.60 -11.45 7.33
N ASP A 19 0.19 -10.23 7.64
CA ASP A 19 -1.22 -9.88 7.79
C ASP A 19 -1.89 -9.66 6.44
N TRP A 20 -3.14 -10.11 6.35
CA TRP A 20 -3.93 -10.03 5.15
C TRP A 20 -5.30 -9.44 5.46
N THR A 21 -5.78 -8.59 4.58
CA THR A 21 -7.17 -8.13 4.62
C THR A 21 -8.11 -9.28 4.27
N ASP A 22 -9.18 -9.45 5.05
CA ASP A 22 -10.27 -10.34 4.67
C ASP A 22 -11.07 -9.73 3.51
N PRO A 23 -11.09 -10.35 2.32
CA PRO A 23 -11.80 -9.82 1.16
C PRO A 23 -13.34 -9.86 1.33
N ASN A 24 -13.84 -10.58 2.34
CA ASN A 24 -15.27 -10.68 2.64
C ASN A 24 -15.72 -9.71 3.74
N SER A 25 -14.80 -8.98 4.34
CA SER A 25 -15.13 -7.97 5.36
C SER A 25 -16.05 -6.90 4.79
N LYS A 26 -17.11 -6.56 5.54
CA LYS A 26 -18.03 -5.47 5.21
C LYS A 26 -17.42 -4.08 5.42
N LYS A 27 -16.24 -4.00 6.06
CA LYS A 27 -15.55 -2.74 6.36
C LYS A 27 -14.68 -2.24 5.21
N ILE A 28 -14.41 -3.07 4.20
CA ILE A 28 -13.57 -2.71 3.07
C ILE A 28 -14.40 -2.29 1.86
N ASN A 29 -13.84 -1.37 1.07
CA ASN A 29 -14.43 -0.98 -0.20
C ASN A 29 -14.00 -1.92 -1.36
N THR A 30 -14.64 -1.78 -2.50
CA THR A 30 -14.37 -2.60 -3.70
C THR A 30 -12.93 -2.53 -4.15
N TYR A 31 -12.28 -1.38 -4.06
CA TYR A 31 -10.88 -1.20 -4.43
C TYR A 31 -9.95 -2.07 -3.58
N ILE A 32 -10.12 -2.04 -2.25
CA ILE A 32 -9.31 -2.84 -1.32
C ILE A 32 -9.53 -4.34 -1.58
N LYS A 33 -10.79 -4.74 -1.78
CA LYS A 33 -11.14 -6.12 -2.12
C LYS A 33 -10.45 -6.59 -3.40
N GLU A 34 -10.54 -5.80 -4.47
CA GLU A 34 -9.91 -6.08 -5.76
C GLU A 34 -8.38 -6.26 -5.62
N LYS A 35 -7.73 -5.34 -4.92
CA LYS A 35 -6.28 -5.40 -4.69
C LYS A 35 -5.85 -6.61 -3.87
N THR A 36 -6.62 -6.92 -2.83
CA THR A 36 -6.35 -8.11 -2.00
C THR A 36 -6.50 -9.41 -2.78
N LEU A 37 -7.56 -9.54 -3.58
CA LEU A 37 -7.78 -10.72 -4.41
C LEU A 37 -6.73 -10.84 -5.53
N GLY A 38 -6.36 -9.73 -6.16
CA GLY A 38 -5.31 -9.70 -7.17
C GLY A 38 -3.95 -10.12 -6.61
N GLU A 39 -3.58 -9.66 -5.42
CA GLU A 39 -2.34 -10.08 -4.78
C GLU A 39 -2.38 -11.57 -4.42
N LYS A 40 -3.49 -12.06 -3.85
CA LYS A 40 -3.65 -13.50 -3.55
C LYS A 40 -3.56 -14.37 -4.80
N ALA A 41 -4.13 -13.92 -5.92
CA ALA A 41 -4.03 -14.63 -7.20
C ALA A 41 -2.57 -14.70 -7.70
N ALA A 42 -1.82 -13.60 -7.60
CA ALA A 42 -0.40 -13.57 -7.98
C ALA A 42 0.42 -14.54 -7.12
N TRP A 43 0.22 -14.56 -5.80
CA TRP A 43 0.89 -15.51 -4.90
C TRP A 43 0.53 -16.96 -5.19
N ASN A 44 -0.74 -17.22 -5.52
CA ASN A 44 -1.18 -18.56 -5.89
C ASN A 44 -0.52 -19.02 -7.20
N PHE A 45 -0.45 -18.15 -8.19
CA PHE A 45 0.28 -18.41 -9.43
C PHE A 45 1.76 -18.72 -9.16
N PHE A 46 2.43 -17.88 -8.37
CA PHE A 46 3.84 -18.04 -8.01
C PHE A 46 4.12 -19.37 -7.30
N LYS A 47 3.25 -19.78 -6.38
CA LYS A 47 3.40 -21.03 -5.64
C LYS A 47 3.16 -22.29 -6.48
N ASN A 48 2.35 -22.18 -7.52
CA ASN A 48 1.97 -23.31 -8.38
C ASN A 48 2.84 -23.44 -9.63
N GLN A 49 3.97 -22.72 -9.67
CA GLN A 49 4.90 -22.87 -10.78
C GLN A 49 5.65 -24.21 -10.68
N ALA A 50 6.03 -24.76 -11.83
CA ALA A 50 6.89 -25.94 -11.88
C ALA A 50 8.26 -25.63 -11.25
N ASP A 51 8.89 -26.64 -10.65
CA ASP A 51 10.19 -26.53 -9.96
C ASP A 51 11.32 -25.93 -10.82
N ASN A 52 11.18 -25.94 -12.14
CA ASN A 52 12.14 -25.35 -13.07
C ASN A 52 11.76 -23.93 -13.53
N SER A 53 10.77 -23.28 -12.91
CA SER A 53 10.43 -21.91 -13.23
C SER A 53 11.52 -20.95 -12.73
N SER A 54 11.99 -20.07 -13.63
CA SER A 54 12.94 -19.02 -13.31
C SER A 54 12.26 -17.72 -12.87
N ILE A 55 10.95 -17.74 -12.65
CA ILE A 55 10.22 -16.53 -12.24
C ILE A 55 10.42 -16.30 -10.75
N GLU A 56 10.93 -15.15 -10.42
CA GLU A 56 11.02 -14.63 -9.06
C GLU A 56 9.92 -13.59 -8.81
N MET A 57 9.46 -13.46 -7.58
CA MET A 57 8.40 -12.51 -7.25
C MET A 57 8.63 -11.87 -5.90
N ALA A 58 8.56 -10.55 -5.88
CA ALA A 58 8.42 -9.76 -4.66
C ALA A 58 7.17 -8.86 -4.77
N VAL A 59 6.45 -8.70 -3.68
CA VAL A 59 5.27 -7.83 -3.64
C VAL A 59 5.53 -6.64 -2.73
N ILE A 60 5.27 -5.43 -3.25
CA ILE A 60 5.48 -4.18 -2.53
C ILE A 60 4.11 -3.58 -2.20
N CYS A 61 3.76 -3.61 -0.91
CA CYS A 61 2.51 -3.11 -0.37
C CYS A 61 2.72 -1.71 0.22
N ALA A 62 2.80 -0.69 -0.63
CA ALA A 62 2.96 0.69 -0.20
C ALA A 62 1.70 1.24 0.47
N GLY A 63 1.87 2.17 1.40
CA GLY A 63 0.81 3.01 1.94
C GLY A 63 0.34 4.09 0.96
N GLY A 64 -0.14 5.21 1.48
CA GLY A 64 -0.41 6.38 0.65
C GLY A 64 0.90 6.91 0.06
N ILE A 65 1.00 6.97 -1.27
CA ILE A 65 2.22 7.38 -1.96
C ILE A 65 2.18 8.89 -2.18
N TYR A 66 3.17 9.59 -1.63
CA TYR A 66 3.30 11.04 -1.73
C TYR A 66 4.71 11.42 -2.18
N GLY A 67 4.84 12.60 -2.76
CA GLY A 67 6.11 13.16 -3.17
C GLY A 67 5.99 14.11 -4.36
N PRO A 68 7.09 14.71 -4.81
CA PRO A 68 7.06 15.66 -5.92
C PRO A 68 6.66 14.99 -7.23
N SER A 69 5.81 15.67 -7.99
CA SER A 69 5.49 15.25 -9.35
C SER A 69 6.64 15.61 -10.29
N LEU A 70 7.15 14.65 -11.04
CA LEU A 70 8.20 14.88 -12.04
C LEU A 70 7.69 15.65 -13.25
N THR A 71 6.41 15.58 -13.56
CA THR A 71 5.79 16.21 -14.73
C THR A 71 5.08 17.53 -14.40
N GLY A 72 5.03 17.91 -13.13
CA GLY A 72 4.22 19.04 -12.66
C GLY A 72 2.71 18.79 -12.69
N ASN A 73 2.26 17.65 -13.19
CA ASN A 73 0.84 17.31 -13.28
C ASN A 73 0.35 16.64 -11.99
N LEU A 74 -0.82 17.07 -11.51
CA LEU A 74 -1.49 16.50 -10.33
C LEU A 74 -2.47 15.38 -10.73
N ILE A 75 -1.97 14.34 -11.43
CA ILE A 75 -2.84 13.30 -12.00
C ILE A 75 -3.22 12.24 -10.97
N GLY A 76 -2.37 11.93 -10.00
CA GLY A 76 -2.57 10.87 -9.01
C GLY A 76 -3.64 11.20 -7.97
N PHE A 77 -4.33 10.19 -7.45
CA PHE A 77 -5.33 10.34 -6.39
C PHE A 77 -4.77 11.03 -5.15
N SER A 78 -3.58 10.60 -4.69
CA SER A 78 -2.91 11.16 -3.50
C SER A 78 -2.55 12.65 -3.71
N LEU A 79 -1.95 13.01 -4.85
CA LEU A 79 -1.58 14.39 -5.16
C LEU A 79 -2.81 15.29 -5.30
N LYS A 80 -3.87 14.82 -5.94
CA LYS A 80 -5.15 15.54 -6.01
C LYS A 80 -5.75 15.75 -4.62
N GLY A 81 -5.64 14.76 -3.74
CA GLY A 81 -6.08 14.86 -2.35
C GLY A 81 -5.37 16.00 -1.61
N ILE A 82 -4.04 16.00 -1.63
CA ILE A 82 -3.22 17.06 -1.01
C ILE A 82 -3.52 18.44 -1.62
N HIS A 83 -3.59 18.54 -2.93
CA HIS A 83 -3.92 19.80 -3.59
C HIS A 83 -5.29 20.35 -3.14
N ARG A 84 -6.30 19.50 -3.06
CA ARG A 84 -7.64 19.90 -2.57
C ARG A 84 -7.61 20.36 -1.12
N MET A 85 -6.79 19.72 -0.27
CA MET A 85 -6.60 20.16 1.12
C MET A 85 -5.97 21.56 1.16
N LEU A 86 -4.86 21.76 0.48
CA LEU A 86 -4.11 23.01 0.47
C LEU A 86 -4.91 24.18 -0.17
N THR A 87 -5.80 23.90 -1.10
CA THR A 87 -6.65 24.90 -1.74
C THR A 87 -8.00 25.11 -1.04
N GLY A 88 -8.19 24.54 0.15
CA GLY A 88 -9.39 24.75 0.96
C GLY A 88 -10.65 24.06 0.43
N HIS A 89 -10.53 23.15 -0.53
CA HIS A 89 -11.67 22.42 -1.07
C HIS A 89 -12.21 21.33 -0.12
N PHE A 90 -11.45 20.97 0.91
CA PHE A 90 -11.96 20.18 2.02
C PHE A 90 -12.48 21.13 3.11
N LYS A 91 -13.75 21.46 3.04
CA LYS A 91 -14.40 22.05 4.21
C LYS A 91 -14.34 21.04 5.36
N MET A 92 -13.99 21.51 6.51
CA MET A 92 -13.62 20.88 7.77
C MET A 92 -14.42 19.63 8.25
N ALA A 93 -15.47 19.24 7.55
CA ALA A 93 -16.40 18.19 7.97
C ALA A 93 -16.08 16.78 7.45
N MET A 94 -15.03 16.57 6.65
CA MET A 94 -14.80 15.30 5.95
C MET A 94 -13.37 14.75 6.02
N THR A 95 -12.59 15.15 6.99
CA THR A 95 -11.31 14.49 7.22
C THR A 95 -11.59 13.20 8.00
N PRO A 96 -11.38 12.02 7.41
CA PRO A 96 -11.61 10.79 8.14
C PRO A 96 -10.67 10.75 9.37
N PRO A 97 -11.17 10.33 10.54
CA PRO A 97 -10.36 10.24 11.76
C PRO A 97 -9.35 9.08 11.73
N ALA A 98 -9.02 8.59 10.56
CA ALA A 98 -8.11 7.48 10.36
C ALA A 98 -6.75 7.98 9.88
N GLY A 99 -5.71 7.54 10.54
CA GLY A 99 -4.35 7.75 10.06
C GLY A 99 -4.06 6.91 8.82
N ILE A 100 -3.31 7.48 7.88
CA ILE A 100 -2.85 6.77 6.69
C ILE A 100 -1.33 6.59 6.79
N PRO A 101 -0.82 5.34 6.74
CA PRO A 101 0.60 5.12 6.62
C PRO A 101 1.09 5.66 5.27
N MET A 102 2.16 6.43 5.29
CA MET A 102 2.66 7.14 4.11
C MET A 102 3.95 6.51 3.58
N SER A 103 4.16 6.62 2.28
CA SER A 103 5.39 6.24 1.60
C SER A 103 5.88 7.41 0.75
N ASP A 104 7.16 7.77 0.85
CA ASP A 104 7.76 8.72 -0.07
C ASP A 104 7.99 8.03 -1.42
N VAL A 105 7.57 8.68 -2.51
CA VAL A 105 7.68 8.13 -3.87
C VAL A 105 9.13 7.82 -4.27
N ARG A 106 10.09 8.61 -3.79
CA ARG A 106 11.52 8.44 -4.10
C ARG A 106 12.11 7.22 -3.42
N ASP A 107 11.73 6.97 -2.17
CA ASP A 107 12.16 5.79 -1.43
C ASP A 107 11.46 4.54 -1.96
N LEU A 108 10.19 4.67 -2.30
CA LEU A 108 9.44 3.59 -2.92
C LEU A 108 10.05 3.17 -4.26
N ALA A 109 10.50 4.12 -5.08
CA ALA A 109 11.20 3.82 -6.34
C ALA A 109 12.50 3.05 -6.10
N LYS A 110 13.31 3.46 -5.11
CA LYS A 110 14.53 2.73 -4.72
C LYS A 110 14.23 1.31 -4.27
N ILE A 111 13.18 1.13 -3.47
CA ILE A 111 12.75 -0.20 -2.99
C ILE A 111 12.33 -1.10 -4.15
N HIS A 112 11.67 -0.57 -5.18
CA HIS A 112 11.35 -1.35 -6.37
C HIS A 112 12.63 -1.84 -7.08
N VAL A 113 13.62 -0.97 -7.25
CA VAL A 113 14.90 -1.36 -7.86
C VAL A 113 15.61 -2.42 -7.01
N LEU A 114 15.70 -2.20 -5.70
CA LEU A 114 16.32 -3.16 -4.79
C LEU A 114 15.58 -4.51 -4.79
N ALA A 115 14.26 -4.51 -4.82
CA ALA A 115 13.48 -5.74 -4.88
C ALA A 115 13.68 -6.54 -6.19
N MET A 116 14.11 -5.86 -7.27
CA MET A 116 14.44 -6.52 -8.54
C MET A 116 15.87 -7.09 -8.57
N THR A 117 16.78 -6.56 -7.75
CA THR A 117 18.20 -6.89 -7.81
C THR A 117 18.69 -7.74 -6.65
N GLU A 118 17.96 -7.78 -5.56
CA GLU A 118 18.35 -8.51 -4.34
C GLU A 118 17.64 -9.86 -4.27
N GLU A 119 18.38 -10.95 -4.35
CA GLU A 119 17.85 -12.32 -4.23
C GLU A 119 17.00 -12.53 -2.97
N LYS A 120 17.35 -11.84 -1.87
CA LYS A 120 16.61 -11.90 -0.59
C LYS A 120 15.19 -11.38 -0.70
N ALA A 121 14.86 -10.63 -1.74
CA ALA A 121 13.51 -10.09 -1.98
C ALA A 121 12.58 -11.14 -2.59
N ASN A 122 13.13 -12.19 -3.22
CA ASN A 122 12.32 -13.24 -3.81
C ASN A 122 11.44 -13.93 -2.76
N GLY A 123 10.18 -14.12 -3.07
CA GLY A 123 9.18 -14.69 -2.17
C GLY A 123 8.79 -13.78 -0.99
N LYS A 124 9.17 -12.49 -1.01
CA LYS A 124 8.87 -11.57 0.10
C LYS A 124 7.72 -10.63 -0.23
N ARG A 125 7.02 -10.27 0.83
CA ARG A 125 6.01 -9.24 0.87
C ARG A 125 6.55 -8.08 1.69
N LEU A 126 6.75 -6.92 1.06
CA LEU A 126 7.39 -5.74 1.64
C LEU A 126 6.34 -4.67 1.90
N ILE A 127 6.40 -4.04 3.07
CA ILE A 127 5.48 -2.96 3.46
C ILE A 127 6.29 -1.69 3.73
N PRO A 128 6.73 -0.96 2.69
CA PRO A 128 7.51 0.26 2.85
C PRO A 128 6.60 1.44 3.20
N THR A 129 6.35 1.63 4.47
CA THR A 129 5.54 2.73 4.99
C THR A 129 6.27 3.43 6.13
N SER A 130 5.81 4.63 6.48
CA SER A 130 6.20 5.27 7.73
C SER A 130 5.84 4.38 8.93
N ASN A 131 6.63 4.49 10.00
CA ASN A 131 6.40 3.74 11.24
C ASN A 131 5.10 4.11 11.96
N SER A 132 4.53 5.25 11.61
CA SER A 132 3.28 5.75 12.18
C SER A 132 2.31 6.10 11.07
N ALA A 133 1.03 5.91 11.32
CA ALA A 133 -0.02 6.47 10.49
C ALA A 133 -0.18 7.96 10.85
N TYR A 134 -0.18 8.83 9.86
CA TYR A 134 -0.39 10.25 10.04
C TYR A 134 -1.87 10.58 9.88
N SER A 135 -2.41 11.33 10.84
CA SER A 135 -3.74 11.91 10.74
C SER A 135 -3.67 13.17 9.88
N PHE A 136 -4.69 13.43 9.10
CA PHE A 136 -4.85 14.72 8.41
C PHE A 136 -5.37 15.83 9.33
N MET A 137 -5.58 15.54 10.62
CA MET A 137 -6.09 16.48 11.63
C MET A 137 -5.00 17.01 12.55
N ASP A 138 -3.79 16.43 12.49
CA ASP A 138 -2.60 16.88 13.22
C ASP A 138 -1.78 17.84 12.33
#